data_ca3fb783369802e207b68d997f755e80
#
_entry.id   ca3fb783369802e207b68d997f755e80
#
_cell.length_a   1.000
_cell.length_b   1.000
_cell.length_c   1.000
_cell.angle_alpha   90.00
_cell.angle_beta   90.00
_cell.angle_gamma   90.00
#
_symmetry.space_group_name_H-M   'P 1'
#
loop_
_entity.id
_entity.type
_entity.pdbx_description
1 polymer ?
#
loop_
_entity_poly.entity_id
_entity_poly.type
_entity_poly.pdbx_seq_one_letter_code
_entity_poly.pdbx_strand_id
1 'polypeptide(L)'
;MGTRAKAGTCLQALVKMAVPLVREAERRCPRTGPGAKPDIPDWLIGVLIMVAVLKRRKSKSAQFRFLSAAANRRQIAEAAGCDAFPSRSTFFRRYRRAHLLFCTAIKLQGEKAIAEGVADPKVVAADKSLVAARGPLWHKRDRQAGRIPKRLHGVDQQSTWGYSKHDGWVQGYSFEVVVTATAGTTVFPLLASAETASAKEMQTIRPKMADLPDDTRYVLLDSGYDSNELAEQVEYDEEDRPTGRRFLCPENRRGSKRKQGAKDPPPRDEHHRRRLQRRKFLTSCKGRRLYARRGQTVEPFHDWFKGLFELDHRVWHRGLDNNCTQLLAAIFAYQLLVRYNHRRGNQNGQVKWIMDCL
;
A
#
# COMPACT_ATOMS: atom_id res chain seq x y z
N MET A 1 -33.83 1.52 1.70
CA MET A 1 -33.52 2.94 1.43
C MET A 1 -32.64 3.47 2.57
N GLY A 2 -31.32 3.50 2.38
CA GLY A 2 -30.39 3.99 3.42
C GLY A 2 -30.42 5.52 3.47
N THR A 3 -30.72 6.05 4.64
CA THR A 3 -30.63 7.49 4.91
C THR A 3 -29.24 8.03 4.54
N ARG A 4 -29.17 8.93 3.54
CA ARG A 4 -27.94 9.67 3.22
C ARG A 4 -27.46 10.40 4.49
N ALA A 5 -26.42 9.87 5.12
CA ALA A 5 -25.76 10.55 6.21
C ALA A 5 -25.23 11.92 5.72
N LYS A 6 -25.43 12.98 6.49
CA LYS A 6 -24.88 14.31 6.15
C LYS A 6 -23.36 14.22 6.03
N ALA A 7 -22.77 14.82 4.99
CA ALA A 7 -21.34 14.76 4.66
C ALA A 7 -20.40 15.00 5.87
N GLY A 8 -20.74 15.94 6.75
CA GLY A 8 -19.99 16.23 7.98
C GLY A 8 -19.89 15.04 8.94
N THR A 9 -20.94 14.22 9.03
CA THR A 9 -20.99 13.07 9.94
C THR A 9 -20.05 11.94 9.48
N CYS A 10 -19.91 11.71 8.17
CA CYS A 10 -19.01 10.70 7.64
C CYS A 10 -17.54 11.06 7.89
N LEU A 11 -17.13 12.30 7.61
CA LEU A 11 -15.77 12.75 7.83
C LEU A 11 -15.36 12.69 9.30
N GLN A 12 -16.23 13.16 10.20
CA GLN A 12 -15.98 13.10 11.66
C GLN A 12 -15.82 11.66 12.13
N ALA A 13 -16.65 10.73 11.65
CA ALA A 13 -16.53 9.32 11.99
C ALA A 13 -15.20 8.72 11.53
N LEU A 14 -14.77 9.02 10.29
CA LEU A 14 -13.49 8.57 9.76
C LEU A 14 -12.31 9.14 10.55
N VAL A 15 -12.35 10.42 10.94
CA VAL A 15 -11.32 11.04 11.79
C VAL A 15 -11.29 10.37 13.17
N LYS A 16 -12.43 10.15 13.81
CA LYS A 16 -12.51 9.43 15.11
C LYS A 16 -11.95 8.01 15.02
N MET A 17 -12.16 7.31 13.90
CA MET A 17 -11.58 5.98 13.67
C MET A 17 -10.07 6.02 13.43
N ALA A 18 -9.56 7.06 12.78
CA ALA A 18 -8.14 7.21 12.44
C ALA A 18 -7.27 7.57 13.64
N VAL A 19 -7.75 8.48 14.50
CA VAL A 19 -6.96 9.06 15.60
C VAL A 19 -6.28 8.03 16.50
N PRO A 20 -6.97 7.02 17.06
CA PRO A 20 -6.31 6.04 17.92
C PRO A 20 -5.22 5.24 17.20
N LEU A 21 -5.40 4.92 15.92
CA LEU A 21 -4.43 4.17 15.13
C LEU A 21 -3.19 5.00 14.80
N VAL A 22 -3.38 6.26 14.42
CA VAL A 22 -2.26 7.14 14.07
C VAL A 22 -1.47 7.56 15.33
N ARG A 23 -2.15 7.71 16.47
CA ARG A 23 -1.49 7.90 17.77
C ARG A 23 -0.65 6.68 18.17
N GLU A 24 -1.18 5.48 17.98
CA GLU A 24 -0.45 4.24 18.22
C GLU A 24 0.74 4.10 17.28
N ALA A 25 0.55 4.42 15.98
CA ALA A 25 1.63 4.42 15.00
C ALA A 25 2.75 5.40 15.38
N GLU A 26 2.44 6.59 15.87
CA GLU A 26 3.44 7.54 16.38
C GLU A 26 4.21 6.99 17.59
N ARG A 27 3.55 6.27 18.50
CA ARG A 27 4.22 5.63 19.64
C ARG A 27 5.18 4.53 19.21
N ARG A 28 4.81 3.74 18.20
CA ARG A 28 5.66 2.66 17.64
C ARG A 28 6.79 3.17 16.74
N CYS A 29 6.68 4.40 16.23
CA CYS A 29 7.71 5.05 15.42
C CYS A 29 8.23 6.31 16.12
N PRO A 30 8.89 6.19 17.28
CA PRO A 30 9.37 7.35 18.01
C PRO A 30 10.38 8.10 17.17
N ARG A 31 10.40 9.42 17.32
CA ARG A 31 11.41 10.26 16.69
C ARG A 31 12.77 9.91 17.27
N THR A 32 13.70 9.63 16.37
CA THR A 32 15.11 9.49 16.72
C THR A 32 15.82 10.84 16.54
N GLY A 33 16.55 11.28 17.55
CA GLY A 33 17.38 12.49 17.50
C GLY A 33 17.12 13.46 18.66
N PRO A 34 18.11 14.34 18.93
CA PRO A 34 17.99 15.35 19.95
C PRO A 34 16.97 16.44 19.53
N GLY A 35 16.28 16.99 20.50
CA GLY A 35 15.35 18.10 20.29
C GLY A 35 14.15 18.08 21.22
N ALA A 36 13.55 19.26 21.44
CA ALA A 36 12.32 19.39 22.23
C ALA A 36 11.15 18.65 21.56
N LYS A 37 10.22 18.16 22.36
CA LYS A 37 8.95 17.63 21.87
C LYS A 37 8.24 18.71 21.06
N PRO A 38 7.78 18.40 19.84
CA PRO A 38 7.09 19.39 19.02
C PRO A 38 5.71 19.71 19.59
N ASP A 39 5.32 20.98 19.57
CA ASP A 39 3.98 21.45 19.98
C ASP A 39 2.86 20.75 19.17
N ILE A 40 3.13 20.43 17.91
CA ILE A 40 2.20 19.70 17.05
C ILE A 40 2.65 18.24 16.96
N PRO A 41 1.87 17.25 17.41
CA PRO A 41 2.24 15.83 17.30
C PRO A 41 2.20 15.32 15.85
N ASP A 42 2.95 14.27 15.53
CA ASP A 42 2.97 13.70 14.17
C ASP A 42 1.68 12.98 13.82
N TRP A 43 0.99 12.40 14.82
CA TRP A 43 -0.32 11.81 14.60
C TRP A 43 -1.33 12.81 14.04
N LEU A 44 -1.31 14.06 14.52
CA LEU A 44 -2.23 15.10 14.03
C LEU A 44 -1.92 15.45 12.57
N ILE A 45 -0.63 15.57 12.22
CA ILE A 45 -0.21 15.76 10.82
C ILE A 45 -0.72 14.60 9.95
N GLY A 46 -0.58 13.35 10.41
CA GLY A 46 -1.11 12.17 9.71
C GLY A 46 -2.63 12.25 9.48
N VAL A 47 -3.40 12.60 10.50
CA VAL A 47 -4.86 12.79 10.37
C VAL A 47 -5.20 13.89 9.37
N LEU A 48 -4.52 15.03 9.42
CA LEU A 48 -4.74 16.14 8.48
C LEU A 48 -4.43 15.72 7.02
N ILE A 49 -3.33 14.98 6.81
CA ILE A 49 -2.98 14.45 5.48
C ILE A 49 -4.05 13.47 4.99
N MET A 50 -4.48 12.54 5.83
CA MET A 50 -5.55 11.58 5.51
C MET A 50 -6.83 12.30 5.09
N VAL A 51 -7.26 13.32 5.84
CA VAL A 51 -8.45 14.13 5.50
C VAL A 51 -8.28 14.82 4.15
N ALA A 52 -7.10 15.41 3.88
CA ALA A 52 -6.83 16.08 2.61
C ALA A 52 -6.84 15.10 1.42
N VAL A 53 -6.38 13.87 1.63
CA VAL A 53 -6.39 12.79 0.64
C VAL A 53 -7.82 12.31 0.38
N LEU A 54 -8.62 12.08 1.40
CA LEU A 54 -10.05 11.78 1.27
C LEU A 54 -10.81 12.85 0.50
N LYS A 55 -10.45 14.12 0.65
CA LYS A 55 -11.01 15.24 -0.10
C LYS A 55 -10.34 15.46 -1.47
N ARG A 56 -9.48 14.56 -1.93
CA ARG A 56 -8.78 14.58 -3.23
C ARG A 56 -8.07 15.91 -3.52
N ARG A 57 -7.47 16.55 -2.47
CA ARG A 57 -6.74 17.81 -2.64
C ARG A 57 -5.34 17.56 -3.17
N LYS A 58 -5.13 17.73 -4.49
CA LYS A 58 -3.94 17.26 -5.24
C LYS A 58 -2.64 18.03 -4.99
N SER A 59 -2.66 19.21 -4.36
CA SER A 59 -1.44 19.93 -4.01
C SER A 59 -1.37 20.25 -2.54
N LYS A 60 -0.16 20.25 -1.96
CA LYS A 60 0.02 20.61 -0.54
C LYS A 60 -0.57 21.98 -0.18
N SER A 61 -0.52 22.93 -1.11
CA SER A 61 -1.12 24.26 -0.90
C SER A 61 -2.65 24.18 -0.88
N ALA A 62 -3.27 23.38 -1.76
CA ALA A 62 -4.72 23.16 -1.74
C ALA A 62 -5.15 22.37 -0.51
N GLN A 63 -4.35 21.37 -0.10
CA GLN A 63 -4.55 20.63 1.15
C GLN A 63 -4.55 21.56 2.35
N PHE A 64 -3.49 22.35 2.50
CA PHE A 64 -3.38 23.28 3.63
C PHE A 64 -4.49 24.33 3.63
N ARG A 65 -4.81 24.93 2.49
CA ARG A 65 -5.91 25.90 2.37
C ARG A 65 -7.25 25.29 2.78
N PHE A 66 -7.55 24.07 2.35
CA PHE A 66 -8.76 23.36 2.74
C PHE A 66 -8.81 23.10 4.25
N LEU A 67 -7.70 22.57 4.80
CA LEU A 67 -7.62 22.22 6.22
C LEU A 67 -7.66 23.44 7.15
N SER A 68 -7.08 24.58 6.74
CA SER A 68 -7.02 25.82 7.52
C SER A 68 -8.31 26.65 7.49
N ALA A 69 -9.25 26.34 6.57
CA ALA A 69 -10.56 27.00 6.56
C ALA A 69 -11.29 26.77 7.90
N ALA A 70 -11.82 27.84 8.51
CA ALA A 70 -12.33 27.82 9.88
C ALA A 70 -13.34 26.69 10.16
N ALA A 71 -14.28 26.46 9.25
CA ALA A 71 -15.28 25.40 9.38
C ALA A 71 -14.65 24.00 9.37
N ASN A 72 -13.73 23.73 8.44
CA ASN A 72 -13.06 22.43 8.32
C ASN A 72 -12.13 22.19 9.51
N ARG A 73 -11.36 23.22 9.90
CA ARG A 73 -10.47 23.15 11.06
C ARG A 73 -11.25 22.80 12.32
N ARG A 74 -12.37 23.48 12.61
CA ARG A 74 -13.24 23.21 13.77
C ARG A 74 -13.77 21.78 13.72
N GLN A 75 -14.33 21.36 12.59
CA GLN A 75 -14.87 20.01 12.43
C GLN A 75 -13.82 18.91 12.66
N ILE A 76 -12.59 19.11 12.17
CA ILE A 76 -11.49 18.16 12.36
C ILE A 76 -11.02 18.19 13.82
N ALA A 77 -10.86 19.36 14.41
CA ALA A 77 -10.45 19.54 15.81
C ALA A 77 -11.42 18.84 16.79
N GLU A 78 -12.72 19.06 16.62
CA GLU A 78 -13.77 18.37 17.40
C GLU A 78 -13.69 16.84 17.26
N ALA A 79 -13.52 16.35 16.03
CA ALA A 79 -13.45 14.91 15.76
C ALA A 79 -12.14 14.27 16.27
N ALA A 80 -11.03 15.01 16.23
CA ALA A 80 -9.73 14.57 16.69
C ALA A 80 -9.50 14.75 18.20
N GLY A 81 -10.33 15.56 18.87
CA GLY A 81 -10.13 15.95 20.27
C GLY A 81 -8.84 16.77 20.45
N CYS A 82 -8.53 17.66 19.51
CA CYS A 82 -7.30 18.45 19.53
C CYS A 82 -7.46 19.75 18.73
N ASP A 83 -7.31 20.89 19.38
CA ASP A 83 -7.43 22.23 18.75
C ASP A 83 -6.14 22.73 18.11
N ALA A 84 -5.01 22.03 18.35
CA ALA A 84 -3.73 22.38 17.77
C ALA A 84 -3.80 22.32 16.22
N PHE A 85 -3.13 23.26 15.57
CA PHE A 85 -3.07 23.30 14.11
C PHE A 85 -1.69 23.76 13.66
N PRO A 86 -1.05 23.07 12.70
CA PRO A 86 0.29 23.41 12.26
C PRO A 86 0.31 24.69 11.43
N SER A 87 1.45 25.41 11.47
CA SER A 87 1.74 26.41 10.45
C SER A 87 1.91 25.74 9.09
N ARG A 88 1.80 26.52 8.01
CA ARG A 88 2.00 26.02 6.64
C ARG A 88 3.38 25.39 6.45
N SER A 89 4.43 26.03 6.97
CA SER A 89 5.80 25.53 6.89
C SER A 89 5.98 24.22 7.64
N THR A 90 5.40 24.10 8.84
CA THR A 90 5.40 22.87 9.64
C THR A 90 4.68 21.75 8.92
N PHE A 91 3.48 21.99 8.38
CA PHE A 91 2.73 20.98 7.60
C PHE A 91 3.56 20.49 6.41
N PHE A 92 4.14 21.40 5.60
CA PHE A 92 4.90 21.03 4.40
C PHE A 92 6.19 20.27 4.72
N ARG A 93 6.90 20.66 5.76
CA ARG A 93 8.11 19.99 6.21
C ARG A 93 7.82 18.58 6.71
N ARG A 94 6.78 18.43 7.54
CA ARG A 94 6.44 17.13 8.18
C ARG A 94 5.71 16.19 7.23
N TYR A 95 5.05 16.72 6.22
CA TYR A 95 4.45 15.92 5.16
C TYR A 95 5.42 14.89 4.57
N ARG A 96 6.67 15.28 4.32
CA ARG A 96 7.70 14.41 3.75
C ARG A 96 8.04 13.19 4.59
N ARG A 97 7.88 13.26 5.89
CA ARG A 97 8.22 12.17 6.83
C ARG A 97 7.02 11.31 7.24
N ALA A 98 5.82 11.72 6.86
CA ALA A 98 4.61 11.04 7.31
C ALA A 98 4.42 9.65 6.68
N HIS A 99 5.16 9.30 5.62
CA HIS A 99 5.13 7.96 5.04
C HIS A 99 5.50 6.86 6.05
N LEU A 100 6.47 7.11 6.93
CA LEU A 100 6.87 6.16 7.99
C LEU A 100 5.71 5.89 8.96
N LEU A 101 5.01 6.95 9.37
CA LEU A 101 3.84 6.87 10.22
C LEU A 101 2.71 6.06 9.54
N PHE A 102 2.48 6.28 8.24
CA PHE A 102 1.44 5.58 7.51
C PHE A 102 1.76 4.10 7.27
N CYS A 103 3.03 3.70 7.08
CA CYS A 103 3.39 2.29 7.02
C CYS A 103 2.92 1.54 8.28
N THR A 104 3.22 2.09 9.46
CA THR A 104 2.81 1.51 10.74
C THR A 104 1.30 1.59 10.94
N ALA A 105 0.66 2.72 10.58
CA ALA A 105 -0.78 2.89 10.71
C ALA A 105 -1.58 1.92 9.81
N ILE A 106 -1.08 1.60 8.62
CA ILE A 106 -1.67 0.60 7.71
C ILE A 106 -1.65 -0.79 8.35
N LYS A 107 -0.51 -1.20 8.93
CA LYS A 107 -0.39 -2.48 9.63
C LYS A 107 -1.37 -2.57 10.80
N LEU A 108 -1.39 -1.57 11.67
CA LEU A 108 -2.34 -1.47 12.79
C LEU A 108 -3.80 -1.52 12.34
N GLN A 109 -4.10 -0.88 11.23
CA GLN A 109 -5.43 -0.89 10.64
C GLN A 109 -5.78 -2.28 10.11
N GLY A 110 -4.81 -3.02 9.54
CA GLY A 110 -4.94 -4.41 9.12
C GLY A 110 -5.26 -5.32 10.30
N GLU A 111 -4.46 -5.24 11.38
CA GLU A 111 -4.67 -5.98 12.63
C GLU A 111 -6.09 -5.72 13.19
N LYS A 112 -6.51 -4.44 13.20
CA LYS A 112 -7.83 -4.06 13.69
C LYS A 112 -8.97 -4.57 12.79
N ALA A 113 -8.78 -4.57 11.48
CA ALA A 113 -9.76 -5.09 10.53
C ALA A 113 -9.95 -6.61 10.67
N ILE A 114 -8.86 -7.35 10.94
CA ILE A 114 -8.91 -8.79 11.23
C ILE A 114 -9.68 -9.04 12.52
N ALA A 115 -9.35 -8.32 13.59
CA ALA A 115 -10.03 -8.45 14.89
C ALA A 115 -11.53 -8.10 14.83
N GLU A 116 -11.94 -7.22 13.91
CA GLU A 116 -13.34 -6.85 13.67
C GLU A 116 -14.06 -7.77 12.67
N GLY A 117 -13.38 -8.80 12.11
CA GLY A 117 -13.96 -9.68 11.09
C GLY A 117 -14.19 -9.01 9.72
N VAL A 118 -13.59 -7.83 9.48
CA VAL A 118 -13.65 -7.12 8.19
C VAL A 118 -12.73 -7.75 7.15
N ALA A 119 -11.59 -8.28 7.61
CA ALA A 119 -10.53 -8.86 6.78
C ALA A 119 -10.23 -10.30 7.24
N ASP A 120 -10.14 -11.23 6.30
CA ASP A 120 -9.70 -12.61 6.56
C ASP A 120 -8.31 -12.83 5.95
N PRO A 121 -7.25 -12.98 6.78
CA PRO A 121 -5.88 -13.08 6.32
C PRO A 121 -5.46 -14.49 5.89
N LYS A 122 -6.33 -15.49 5.92
CA LYS A 122 -5.98 -16.89 5.58
C LYS A 122 -5.34 -17.03 4.21
N VAL A 123 -5.78 -16.24 3.25
CA VAL A 123 -5.18 -16.15 1.92
C VAL A 123 -4.84 -14.69 1.67
N VAL A 124 -3.59 -14.42 1.33
CA VAL A 124 -3.14 -13.07 0.96
C VAL A 124 -2.53 -13.10 -0.43
N ALA A 125 -2.66 -11.98 -1.15
CA ALA A 125 -2.00 -11.74 -2.41
C ALA A 125 -1.19 -10.46 -2.34
N ALA A 126 -0.02 -10.43 -2.97
CA ALA A 126 0.75 -9.21 -3.06
C ALA A 126 1.12 -8.89 -4.51
N ASP A 127 1.19 -7.61 -4.79
CA ASP A 127 1.61 -7.10 -6.08
C ASP A 127 2.06 -5.64 -5.99
N LYS A 128 2.86 -5.24 -6.97
CA LYS A 128 3.38 -3.89 -7.14
C LYS A 128 2.67 -3.21 -8.30
N SER A 129 2.22 -1.98 -8.08
CA SER A 129 1.63 -1.15 -9.12
C SER A 129 2.43 0.12 -9.36
N LEU A 130 2.56 0.52 -10.62
CA LEU A 130 3.26 1.73 -11.03
C LEU A 130 2.29 2.91 -11.14
N VAL A 131 2.78 4.11 -10.81
CA VAL A 131 2.06 5.37 -11.00
C VAL A 131 3.02 6.39 -11.61
N ALA A 132 2.60 7.04 -12.69
CA ALA A 132 3.44 7.99 -13.40
C ALA A 132 3.79 9.22 -12.54
N ALA A 133 4.99 9.74 -12.72
CA ALA A 133 5.45 10.96 -12.07
C ALA A 133 4.68 12.20 -12.54
N ARG A 134 4.63 13.21 -11.68
CA ARG A 134 4.10 14.53 -12.04
C ARG A 134 5.16 15.34 -12.78
N GLY A 135 4.80 15.87 -13.93
CA GLY A 135 5.66 16.71 -14.73
C GLY A 135 6.00 16.09 -16.09
N PRO A 136 6.94 16.67 -16.82
CA PRO A 136 7.38 16.15 -18.10
C PRO A 136 8.20 14.88 -17.93
N LEU A 137 8.22 14.05 -18.97
CA LEU A 137 9.05 12.85 -19.00
C LEU A 137 10.54 13.23 -19.11
N TRP A 138 11.36 12.59 -18.30
CA TRP A 138 12.81 12.68 -18.36
C TRP A 138 13.33 11.41 -19.02
N HIS A 139 13.71 11.52 -20.29
CA HIS A 139 14.14 10.37 -21.06
C HIS A 139 15.26 9.60 -20.37
N LYS A 140 15.19 8.29 -20.44
CA LYS A 140 16.11 7.38 -19.73
C LYS A 140 17.58 7.70 -20.02
N ARG A 141 17.91 8.00 -21.29
CA ARG A 141 19.28 8.37 -21.72
C ARG A 141 19.78 9.64 -21.04
N ASP A 142 18.97 10.70 -21.01
CA ASP A 142 19.35 11.97 -20.38
C ASP A 142 19.46 11.83 -18.86
N ARG A 143 18.54 11.04 -18.25
CA ARG A 143 18.59 10.73 -16.83
C ARG A 143 19.85 9.95 -16.45
N GLN A 144 20.24 8.94 -17.23
CA GLN A 144 21.47 8.17 -17.01
C GLN A 144 22.72 9.05 -17.13
N ALA A 145 22.71 10.03 -18.03
CA ALA A 145 23.75 11.02 -18.18
C ALA A 145 23.71 12.16 -17.15
N GLY A 146 22.74 12.16 -16.22
CA GLY A 146 22.54 13.25 -15.25
C GLY A 146 22.15 14.59 -15.88
N ARG A 147 21.74 14.61 -17.16
CA ARG A 147 21.52 15.81 -17.95
C ARG A 147 20.04 16.17 -18.03
N ILE A 148 19.68 17.35 -17.55
CA ILE A 148 18.32 17.90 -17.74
C ILE A 148 18.36 18.81 -18.97
N PRO A 149 17.63 18.46 -20.06
CA PRO A 149 17.54 19.33 -21.22
C PRO A 149 17.05 20.74 -20.89
N LYS A 150 17.65 21.79 -21.49
CA LYS A 150 17.37 23.21 -21.16
C LYS A 150 15.87 23.57 -21.17
N ARG A 151 15.06 22.91 -21.99
CA ARG A 151 13.60 23.14 -22.11
C ARG A 151 12.74 22.26 -21.18
N LEU A 152 13.35 21.35 -20.43
CA LEU A 152 12.64 20.41 -19.57
C LEU A 152 12.48 20.99 -18.15
N HIS A 153 11.58 21.96 -18.01
CA HIS A 153 11.31 22.58 -16.72
C HIS A 153 10.38 21.70 -15.86
N GLY A 154 10.70 21.63 -14.58
CA GLY A 154 9.83 20.99 -13.59
C GLY A 154 9.77 19.46 -13.67
N VAL A 155 10.81 18.82 -14.18
CA VAL A 155 10.99 17.36 -14.13
C VAL A 155 11.08 16.88 -12.69
N ASP A 156 10.54 15.71 -12.40
CA ASP A 156 10.72 15.06 -11.11
C ASP A 156 12.01 14.23 -11.11
N GLN A 157 13.06 14.78 -10.51
CA GLN A 157 14.40 14.17 -10.51
C GLN A 157 14.50 12.89 -9.66
N GLN A 158 13.60 12.68 -8.72
CA GLN A 158 13.58 11.49 -7.86
C GLN A 158 12.75 10.36 -8.45
N SER A 159 11.96 10.61 -9.50
CA SER A 159 11.24 9.56 -10.19
C SER A 159 12.19 8.66 -10.98
N THR A 160 11.84 7.38 -11.14
CA THR A 160 12.63 6.40 -11.87
C THR A 160 11.80 5.68 -12.93
N TRP A 161 12.45 4.99 -13.87
CA TRP A 161 11.78 4.19 -14.87
C TRP A 161 11.56 2.77 -14.36
N GLY A 162 10.31 2.34 -14.32
CA GLY A 162 9.89 0.96 -14.09
C GLY A 162 9.16 0.40 -15.31
N TYR A 163 9.04 -0.91 -15.38
CA TYR A 163 8.32 -1.61 -16.45
C TYR A 163 7.17 -2.42 -15.87
N SER A 164 6.00 -2.27 -16.43
CA SER A 164 4.82 -3.11 -16.18
C SER A 164 4.38 -3.76 -17.49
N LYS A 165 3.84 -4.99 -17.43
CA LYS A 165 3.31 -5.62 -18.64
C LYS A 165 2.08 -4.87 -19.18
N HIS A 166 1.31 -4.26 -18.30
CA HIS A 166 0.09 -3.53 -18.65
C HIS A 166 0.40 -2.13 -19.19
N ASP A 167 1.22 -1.35 -18.47
CA ASP A 167 1.44 0.07 -18.75
C ASP A 167 2.71 0.31 -19.61
N GLY A 168 3.54 -0.71 -19.85
CA GLY A 168 4.84 -0.56 -20.47
C GLY A 168 5.86 0.14 -19.57
N TRP A 169 6.67 1.02 -20.15
CA TRP A 169 7.65 1.82 -19.40
C TRP A 169 7.00 3.04 -18.77
N VAL A 170 7.05 3.12 -17.45
CA VAL A 170 6.51 4.23 -16.64
C VAL A 170 7.64 4.92 -15.89
N GLN A 171 7.82 6.23 -16.13
CA GLN A 171 8.64 7.06 -15.26
C GLN A 171 7.80 7.51 -14.07
N GLY A 172 8.16 7.10 -12.87
CA GLY A 172 7.33 7.43 -11.71
C GLY A 172 7.74 6.75 -10.41
N TYR A 173 6.73 6.32 -9.73
CA TYR A 173 6.75 5.71 -8.42
C TYR A 173 5.98 4.40 -8.44
N SER A 174 6.10 3.64 -7.37
CA SER A 174 5.34 2.41 -7.18
C SER A 174 4.77 2.36 -5.78
N PHE A 175 3.68 1.64 -5.62
CA PHE A 175 3.25 1.12 -4.34
C PHE A 175 3.10 -0.39 -4.44
N GLU A 176 3.39 -1.07 -3.36
CA GLU A 176 3.24 -2.50 -3.23
C GLU A 176 2.38 -2.79 -2.03
N VAL A 177 1.39 -3.65 -2.21
CA VAL A 177 0.41 -4.00 -1.17
C VAL A 177 0.34 -5.50 -0.97
N VAL A 178 0.08 -5.91 0.26
CA VAL A 178 -0.41 -7.23 0.61
C VAL A 178 -1.87 -7.09 0.95
N VAL A 179 -2.74 -7.74 0.19
CA VAL A 179 -4.20 -7.69 0.37
C VAL A 179 -4.76 -9.06 0.75
N THR A 180 -5.88 -9.08 1.44
CA THR A 180 -6.63 -10.32 1.67
C THR A 180 -7.19 -10.87 0.36
N ALA A 181 -7.12 -12.19 0.17
CA ALA A 181 -7.58 -12.89 -1.02
C ALA A 181 -8.43 -14.13 -0.67
N THR A 182 -8.98 -14.20 0.52
CA THR A 182 -9.88 -15.25 0.96
C THR A 182 -11.22 -15.14 0.21
N ALA A 183 -11.73 -16.25 -0.31
CA ALA A 183 -12.96 -16.24 -1.10
C ALA A 183 -14.16 -15.78 -0.27
N GLY A 184 -15.03 -14.98 -0.87
CA GLY A 184 -16.25 -14.49 -0.22
C GLY A 184 -16.01 -13.36 0.80
N THR A 185 -14.78 -12.88 0.93
CA THR A 185 -14.45 -11.77 1.84
C THR A 185 -14.07 -10.51 1.07
N THR A 186 -14.16 -9.36 1.73
CA THR A 186 -13.74 -8.08 1.16
C THR A 186 -12.22 -8.04 0.97
N VAL A 187 -11.76 -7.56 -0.19
CA VAL A 187 -10.33 -7.29 -0.43
C VAL A 187 -9.90 -6.12 0.44
N PHE A 188 -8.94 -6.38 1.33
CA PHE A 188 -8.47 -5.42 2.31
C PHE A 188 -6.94 -5.37 2.33
N PRO A 189 -6.30 -4.19 2.16
CA PRO A 189 -4.85 -4.04 2.31
C PRO A 189 -4.45 -4.31 3.77
N LEU A 190 -3.47 -5.18 3.99
CA LEU A 190 -2.92 -5.47 5.32
C LEU A 190 -1.60 -4.74 5.54
N LEU A 191 -0.75 -4.77 4.52
CA LEU A 191 0.59 -4.16 4.54
C LEU A 191 0.81 -3.40 3.24
N ALA A 192 1.61 -2.33 3.29
CA ALA A 192 1.96 -1.55 2.11
C ALA A 192 3.32 -0.87 2.24
N SER A 193 3.94 -0.64 1.08
CA SER A 193 5.08 0.27 0.94
C SER A 193 4.93 1.10 -0.33
N ALA A 194 5.67 2.21 -0.41
CA ALA A 194 5.74 3.02 -1.61
C ALA A 194 7.20 3.42 -1.87
N GLU A 195 7.61 3.36 -3.14
CA GLU A 195 8.98 3.50 -3.57
C GLU A 195 9.07 4.14 -4.96
N THR A 196 10.29 4.29 -5.47
CA THR A 196 10.51 4.63 -6.87
C THR A 196 10.05 3.49 -7.80
N ALA A 197 9.71 3.79 -9.06
CA ALA A 197 9.23 2.78 -9.99
C ALA A 197 10.24 1.65 -10.25
N SER A 198 11.56 1.94 -10.17
CA SER A 198 12.63 0.95 -10.37
C SER A 198 13.00 0.16 -9.12
N ALA A 199 12.38 0.40 -7.97
CA ALA A 199 12.67 -0.35 -6.75
C ALA A 199 12.45 -1.86 -7.01
N LYS A 200 13.39 -2.67 -6.53
CA LYS A 200 13.32 -4.13 -6.73
C LYS A 200 12.24 -4.73 -5.85
N GLU A 201 11.34 -5.48 -6.44
CA GLU A 201 10.22 -6.15 -5.76
C GLU A 201 10.69 -7.00 -4.58
N MET A 202 11.80 -7.72 -4.72
CA MET A 202 12.37 -8.52 -3.65
C MET A 202 12.78 -7.71 -2.41
N GLN A 203 13.25 -6.47 -2.59
CA GLN A 203 13.65 -5.61 -1.48
C GLN A 203 12.45 -5.05 -0.73
N THR A 204 11.35 -4.81 -1.43
CA THR A 204 10.13 -4.21 -0.87
C THR A 204 9.21 -5.25 -0.24
N ILE A 205 9.17 -6.49 -0.77
CA ILE A 205 8.26 -7.54 -0.28
C ILE A 205 8.78 -8.26 0.98
N ARG A 206 10.10 -8.49 1.09
CA ARG A 206 10.69 -9.27 2.20
C ARG A 206 10.29 -8.77 3.59
N PRO A 207 10.35 -7.47 3.90
CA PRO A 207 9.92 -6.98 5.22
C PRO A 207 8.45 -7.27 5.52
N LYS A 208 7.59 -7.24 4.47
CA LYS A 208 6.16 -7.52 4.62
C LYS A 208 5.87 -8.99 4.90
N MET A 209 6.74 -9.90 4.43
CA MET A 209 6.55 -11.33 4.69
C MET A 209 6.81 -11.69 6.17
N ALA A 210 7.71 -10.96 6.83
CA ALA A 210 7.91 -11.08 8.27
C ALA A 210 6.72 -10.54 9.09
N ASP A 211 6.00 -9.57 8.54
CA ASP A 211 4.87 -8.89 9.17
C ASP A 211 3.49 -9.52 8.85
N LEU A 212 3.45 -10.67 8.17
CA LEU A 212 2.19 -11.35 7.87
C LEU A 212 1.46 -11.80 9.14
N PRO A 213 0.12 -11.67 9.20
CA PRO A 213 -0.67 -12.19 10.31
C PRO A 213 -0.45 -13.70 10.53
N ASP A 214 -0.48 -14.15 11.78
CA ASP A 214 -0.23 -15.56 12.14
C ASP A 214 -1.23 -16.54 11.52
N ASP A 215 -2.46 -16.09 11.30
CA ASP A 215 -3.50 -16.89 10.62
C ASP A 215 -3.32 -17.05 9.11
N THR A 216 -2.30 -16.41 8.51
CA THR A 216 -2.01 -16.55 7.09
C THR A 216 -1.59 -17.99 6.77
N ARG A 217 -2.23 -18.59 5.76
CA ARG A 217 -1.96 -19.97 5.30
C ARG A 217 -1.45 -20.02 3.86
N TYR A 218 -1.83 -19.07 3.03
CA TYR A 218 -1.42 -19.04 1.63
C TYR A 218 -1.00 -17.62 1.21
N VAL A 219 0.17 -17.53 0.59
CA VAL A 219 0.74 -16.28 0.07
C VAL A 219 0.86 -16.38 -1.44
N LEU A 220 0.13 -15.55 -2.18
CA LEU A 220 0.02 -15.57 -3.63
C LEU A 220 0.81 -14.42 -4.25
N LEU A 221 1.85 -14.74 -4.98
CA LEU A 221 2.72 -13.74 -5.64
C LEU A 221 2.86 -14.05 -7.14
N ASP A 222 3.21 -13.06 -7.94
CA ASP A 222 3.49 -13.29 -9.35
C ASP A 222 4.91 -13.86 -9.59
N SER A 223 5.21 -14.24 -10.82
CA SER A 223 6.51 -14.80 -11.18
C SER A 223 7.69 -13.82 -11.02
N GLY A 224 7.44 -12.54 -10.84
CA GLY A 224 8.47 -11.54 -10.54
C GLY A 224 9.10 -11.76 -9.15
N TYR A 225 8.35 -12.38 -8.26
CA TYR A 225 8.77 -12.70 -6.88
C TYR A 225 9.32 -14.12 -6.72
N ASP A 226 9.60 -14.87 -7.81
CA ASP A 226 10.13 -16.22 -7.73
C ASP A 226 11.55 -16.22 -7.16
N SER A 227 11.66 -16.53 -5.86
CA SER A 227 12.90 -16.66 -5.11
C SER A 227 12.78 -17.78 -4.09
N ASN A 228 13.79 -18.64 -4.03
CA ASN A 228 13.85 -19.66 -3.00
C ASN A 228 13.96 -19.06 -1.60
N GLU A 229 14.78 -18.02 -1.45
CA GLU A 229 14.96 -17.35 -0.15
C GLU A 229 13.65 -16.73 0.38
N LEU A 230 12.84 -16.13 -0.51
CA LEU A 230 11.54 -15.58 -0.12
C LEU A 230 10.55 -16.69 0.25
N ALA A 231 10.57 -17.79 -0.50
CA ALA A 231 9.73 -18.95 -0.20
C ALA A 231 10.08 -19.59 1.13
N GLU A 232 11.38 -19.75 1.43
CA GLU A 232 11.85 -20.25 2.70
C GLU A 232 11.44 -19.32 3.84
N GLN A 233 11.62 -18.01 3.71
CA GLN A 233 11.17 -17.01 4.70
C GLN A 233 9.66 -17.08 5.00
N VAL A 234 8.84 -17.44 4.02
CA VAL A 234 7.39 -17.57 4.21
C VAL A 234 7.01 -18.90 4.84
N GLU A 235 7.65 -20.01 4.42
CA GLU A 235 7.25 -21.36 4.77
C GLU A 235 7.96 -21.89 6.02
N TYR A 236 9.11 -21.30 6.40
CA TYR A 236 9.92 -21.73 7.56
C TYR A 236 10.29 -20.55 8.45
N ASP A 237 10.47 -20.80 9.73
CA ASP A 237 10.98 -19.83 10.70
C ASP A 237 12.53 -19.84 10.75
N GLU A 238 13.12 -19.05 11.64
CA GLU A 238 14.58 -18.94 11.79
C GLU A 238 15.23 -20.25 12.26
N GLU A 239 14.47 -21.16 12.89
CA GLU A 239 14.92 -22.47 13.33
C GLU A 239 14.57 -23.59 12.32
N ASP A 240 14.26 -23.24 11.06
CA ASP A 240 13.88 -24.14 9.95
C ASP A 240 12.63 -25.01 10.26
N ARG A 241 11.75 -24.56 11.17
CA ARG A 241 10.47 -25.21 11.46
C ARG A 241 9.37 -24.68 10.54
N PRO A 242 8.46 -25.54 10.05
CA PRO A 242 7.36 -25.11 9.20
C PRO A 242 6.44 -24.09 9.89
N THR A 243 6.23 -22.93 9.28
CA THR A 243 5.29 -21.90 9.76
C THR A 243 3.81 -22.27 9.55
N GLY A 244 3.53 -23.35 8.81
CA GLY A 244 2.18 -23.69 8.34
C GLY A 244 1.67 -22.85 7.17
N ARG A 245 2.48 -21.90 6.67
CA ARG A 245 2.19 -21.09 5.48
C ARG A 245 2.66 -21.82 4.22
N ARG A 246 2.05 -21.49 3.08
CA ARG A 246 2.49 -21.95 1.76
C ARG A 246 2.68 -20.81 0.80
N PHE A 247 3.82 -20.79 0.15
CA PHE A 247 4.19 -19.83 -0.87
C PHE A 247 3.76 -20.31 -2.26
N LEU A 248 2.89 -19.56 -2.93
CA LEU A 248 2.37 -19.85 -4.26
C LEU A 248 2.84 -18.77 -5.24
N CYS A 249 3.89 -19.07 -5.95
CA CYS A 249 4.49 -18.20 -6.95
C CYS A 249 4.87 -19.05 -8.16
N PRO A 250 4.45 -18.68 -9.40
CA PRO A 250 4.88 -19.36 -10.59
C PRO A 250 6.38 -19.18 -10.84
N GLU A 251 7.00 -20.17 -11.40
CA GLU A 251 8.41 -20.12 -11.76
C GLU A 251 8.69 -19.01 -12.79
N ASN A 252 9.69 -18.19 -12.52
CA ASN A 252 10.16 -17.18 -13.46
C ASN A 252 11.03 -17.86 -14.54
N ARG A 253 10.47 -18.01 -15.72
CA ARG A 253 11.14 -18.68 -16.85
C ARG A 253 12.00 -17.75 -17.70
N ARG A 254 12.16 -16.48 -17.34
CA ARG A 254 13.02 -15.55 -18.08
C ARG A 254 14.46 -16.06 -18.04
N GLY A 255 15.02 -16.34 -19.21
CA GLY A 255 16.38 -16.89 -19.35
C GLY A 255 16.50 -18.41 -19.13
N SER A 256 15.43 -19.12 -18.83
CA SER A 256 15.45 -20.58 -18.70
C SER A 256 15.49 -21.25 -20.08
N LYS A 257 16.50 -22.10 -20.32
CA LYS A 257 16.60 -22.95 -21.55
C LYS A 257 15.66 -24.17 -21.48
N ARG A 258 14.94 -24.35 -20.38
CA ARG A 258 14.12 -25.54 -20.16
C ARG A 258 12.81 -25.45 -20.97
N LYS A 259 12.55 -26.50 -21.77
CA LYS A 259 11.31 -26.63 -22.57
C LYS A 259 10.09 -26.79 -21.64
N GLN A 260 8.96 -26.22 -22.07
CA GLN A 260 7.68 -26.42 -21.38
C GLN A 260 7.30 -27.90 -21.41
N GLY A 261 6.93 -28.46 -20.24
CA GLY A 261 6.56 -29.87 -20.12
C GLY A 261 7.72 -30.85 -19.88
N ALA A 262 8.97 -30.38 -19.83
CA ALA A 262 10.10 -31.25 -19.48
C ALA A 262 9.94 -31.78 -18.04
N LYS A 263 10.19 -33.10 -17.86
CA LYS A 263 10.16 -33.74 -16.52
C LYS A 263 11.17 -33.07 -15.58
N ASP A 264 10.79 -32.93 -14.34
CA ASP A 264 11.68 -32.39 -13.31
C ASP A 264 12.86 -33.33 -13.08
N PRO A 265 14.09 -32.82 -13.01
CA PRO A 265 15.23 -33.64 -12.60
C PRO A 265 15.06 -34.08 -11.14
N PRO A 266 15.72 -35.16 -10.71
CA PRO A 266 15.73 -35.54 -9.32
C PRO A 266 16.25 -34.38 -8.45
N PRO A 267 15.73 -34.23 -7.20
CA PRO A 267 16.17 -33.15 -6.32
C PRO A 267 17.65 -33.29 -6.00
N ARG A 268 18.38 -32.19 -6.12
CA ARG A 268 19.83 -32.12 -5.87
C ARG A 268 20.13 -31.94 -4.36
N ASP A 269 19.26 -31.20 -3.68
CA ASP A 269 19.35 -30.86 -2.27
C ASP A 269 17.93 -30.61 -1.69
N GLU A 270 17.83 -30.29 -0.41
CA GLU A 270 16.56 -30.07 0.28
C GLU A 270 15.83 -28.83 -0.28
N HIS A 271 16.52 -27.73 -0.55
CA HIS A 271 15.91 -26.52 -1.12
C HIS A 271 15.29 -26.82 -2.50
N HIS A 272 15.99 -27.61 -3.33
CA HIS A 272 15.45 -28.04 -4.62
C HIS A 272 14.23 -28.95 -4.44
N ARG A 273 14.24 -29.86 -3.46
CA ARG A 273 13.09 -30.70 -3.12
C ARG A 273 11.89 -29.87 -2.72
N ARG A 274 12.06 -28.88 -1.81
CA ARG A 274 11.01 -27.93 -1.38
C ARG A 274 10.45 -27.14 -2.58
N ARG A 275 11.31 -26.66 -3.48
CA ARG A 275 10.89 -25.97 -4.70
C ARG A 275 10.04 -26.87 -5.62
N LEU A 276 10.43 -28.15 -5.82
CA LEU A 276 9.63 -29.09 -6.60
C LEU A 276 8.27 -29.38 -5.97
N GLN A 277 8.20 -29.49 -4.63
CA GLN A 277 6.96 -29.66 -3.90
C GLN A 277 6.03 -28.45 -4.06
N ARG A 278 6.55 -27.21 -3.94
CA ARG A 278 5.79 -25.96 -4.19
C ARG A 278 5.20 -25.96 -5.60
N ARG A 279 6.01 -26.29 -6.60
CA ARG A 279 5.59 -26.37 -7.99
C ARG A 279 4.50 -27.43 -8.21
N LYS A 280 4.68 -28.63 -7.67
CA LYS A 280 3.67 -29.71 -7.72
C LYS A 280 2.36 -29.26 -7.08
N PHE A 281 2.42 -28.58 -5.93
CA PHE A 281 1.23 -28.06 -5.30
C PHE A 281 0.55 -26.97 -6.17
N LEU A 282 1.29 -26.02 -6.71
CA LEU A 282 0.74 -24.96 -7.57
C LEU A 282 0.04 -25.51 -8.81
N THR A 283 0.54 -26.61 -9.40
CA THR A 283 -0.06 -27.26 -10.57
C THR A 283 -1.23 -28.19 -10.21
N SER A 284 -1.47 -28.49 -8.93
CA SER A 284 -2.63 -29.27 -8.48
C SER A 284 -3.94 -28.49 -8.67
N CYS A 285 -5.07 -29.19 -8.67
CA CYS A 285 -6.40 -28.56 -8.77
C CYS A 285 -6.61 -27.50 -7.65
N LYS A 286 -6.25 -27.85 -6.40
CA LYS A 286 -6.33 -26.94 -5.24
C LYS A 286 -5.40 -25.72 -5.41
N GLY A 287 -4.14 -25.95 -5.80
CA GLY A 287 -3.16 -24.88 -5.98
C GLY A 287 -3.57 -23.90 -7.09
N ARG A 288 -4.02 -24.38 -8.24
CA ARG A 288 -4.52 -23.55 -9.34
C ARG A 288 -5.73 -22.71 -8.93
N ARG A 289 -6.68 -23.30 -8.22
CA ARG A 289 -7.86 -22.57 -7.71
C ARG A 289 -7.48 -21.47 -6.72
N LEU A 290 -6.54 -21.74 -5.82
CA LEU A 290 -6.03 -20.73 -4.89
C LEU A 290 -5.29 -19.63 -5.63
N TYR A 291 -4.38 -20.00 -6.53
CA TYR A 291 -3.57 -19.02 -7.25
C TYR A 291 -4.41 -18.09 -8.16
N ALA A 292 -5.48 -18.61 -8.75
CA ALA A 292 -6.41 -17.81 -9.56
C ALA A 292 -7.01 -16.60 -8.78
N ARG A 293 -7.11 -16.69 -7.46
CA ARG A 293 -7.60 -15.59 -6.62
C ARG A 293 -6.72 -14.36 -6.69
N ARG A 294 -5.41 -14.49 -6.96
CA ARG A 294 -4.53 -13.34 -7.12
C ARG A 294 -5.06 -12.37 -8.17
N GLY A 295 -5.32 -12.84 -9.39
CA GLY A 295 -5.87 -12.01 -10.46
C GLY A 295 -7.29 -11.49 -10.18
N GLN A 296 -8.05 -12.17 -9.31
CA GLN A 296 -9.39 -11.75 -8.90
C GLN A 296 -9.41 -10.74 -7.75
N THR A 297 -8.27 -10.47 -7.11
CA THR A 297 -8.20 -9.61 -5.93
C THR A 297 -7.24 -8.44 -6.10
N VAL A 298 -5.93 -8.69 -6.23
CA VAL A 298 -4.94 -7.62 -6.22
C VAL A 298 -4.98 -6.75 -7.49
N GLU A 299 -5.22 -7.34 -8.65
CA GLU A 299 -5.30 -6.58 -9.90
C GLU A 299 -6.52 -5.64 -9.92
N PRO A 300 -7.77 -6.11 -9.66
CA PRO A 300 -8.92 -5.23 -9.52
C PRO A 300 -8.78 -4.20 -8.40
N PHE A 301 -8.09 -4.56 -7.30
CA PHE A 301 -7.79 -3.60 -6.25
C PHE A 301 -6.95 -2.43 -6.76
N HIS A 302 -5.90 -2.68 -7.55
CA HIS A 302 -5.06 -1.62 -8.08
C HIS A 302 -5.85 -0.64 -8.95
N ASP A 303 -6.68 -1.13 -9.86
CA ASP A 303 -7.50 -0.29 -10.75
C ASP A 303 -8.52 0.52 -9.96
N TRP A 304 -9.25 -0.15 -9.07
CA TRP A 304 -10.22 0.49 -8.21
C TRP A 304 -9.59 1.56 -7.31
N PHE A 305 -8.46 1.25 -6.68
CA PHE A 305 -7.74 2.15 -5.80
C PHE A 305 -7.23 3.39 -6.55
N LYS A 306 -6.63 3.19 -7.72
CA LYS A 306 -6.15 4.29 -8.56
C LYS A 306 -7.30 5.22 -8.96
N GLY A 307 -8.41 4.67 -9.46
CA GLY A 307 -9.59 5.46 -9.83
C GLY A 307 -10.21 6.20 -8.65
N LEU A 308 -10.33 5.54 -7.48
CA LEU A 308 -10.91 6.14 -6.28
C LEU A 308 -10.14 7.38 -5.81
N PHE A 309 -8.81 7.37 -5.90
CA PHE A 309 -7.93 8.47 -5.48
C PHE A 309 -7.37 9.30 -6.64
N GLU A 310 -7.92 9.14 -7.84
CA GLU A 310 -7.50 9.89 -9.04
C GLU A 310 -5.99 9.78 -9.33
N LEU A 311 -5.46 8.56 -9.23
CA LEU A 311 -4.06 8.21 -9.46
C LEU A 311 -3.82 7.55 -10.84
N ASP A 312 -4.88 7.37 -11.63
CA ASP A 312 -4.82 6.66 -12.92
C ASP A 312 -3.79 7.25 -13.88
N HIS A 313 -3.62 8.58 -13.85
CA HIS A 313 -2.68 9.25 -14.75
C HIS A 313 -1.33 9.52 -14.11
N ARG A 314 -1.29 10.00 -12.86
CA ARG A 314 -0.03 10.39 -12.20
C ARG A 314 -0.19 10.66 -10.71
N VAL A 315 0.93 10.62 -9.99
CA VAL A 315 0.99 11.08 -8.60
C VAL A 315 0.75 12.59 -8.48
N TRP A 316 0.39 13.05 -7.29
CA TRP A 316 0.01 14.46 -7.06
C TRP A 316 1.21 15.39 -6.82
N HIS A 317 2.33 14.86 -6.36
CA HIS A 317 3.48 15.62 -5.92
C HIS A 317 4.72 15.33 -6.77
N ARG A 318 5.79 16.06 -6.50
CA ARG A 318 7.15 15.73 -6.91
C ARG A 318 7.94 15.27 -5.71
N GLY A 319 8.92 14.40 -5.95
CA GLY A 319 9.82 13.87 -4.93
C GLY A 319 9.29 12.63 -4.23
N LEU A 320 10.21 11.72 -3.90
CA LEU A 320 9.93 10.41 -3.35
C LEU A 320 9.11 10.48 -2.06
N ASP A 321 9.61 11.16 -1.05
CA ASP A 321 8.97 11.22 0.26
C ASP A 321 7.52 11.77 0.20
N ASN A 322 7.30 12.78 -0.64
CA ASN A 322 5.97 13.36 -0.82
C ASN A 322 4.98 12.36 -1.44
N ASN A 323 5.46 11.59 -2.43
CA ASN A 323 4.62 10.62 -3.11
C ASN A 323 4.43 9.35 -2.28
N CYS A 324 5.46 8.89 -1.55
CA CYS A 324 5.29 7.82 -0.56
C CYS A 324 4.24 8.19 0.49
N THR A 325 4.30 9.41 1.03
CA THR A 325 3.28 9.91 1.97
C THR A 325 1.89 9.92 1.34
N GLN A 326 1.75 10.42 0.12
CA GLN A 326 0.47 10.47 -0.58
C GLN A 326 -0.11 9.08 -0.80
N LEU A 327 0.68 8.15 -1.35
CA LEU A 327 0.25 6.80 -1.70
C LEU A 327 -0.15 6.01 -0.44
N LEU A 328 0.67 6.07 0.60
CA LEU A 328 0.39 5.37 1.86
C LEU A 328 -0.78 6.00 2.62
N ALA A 329 -0.91 7.33 2.63
CA ALA A 329 -2.08 7.99 3.18
C ALA A 329 -3.38 7.60 2.45
N ALA A 330 -3.31 7.40 1.13
CA ALA A 330 -4.46 6.94 0.35
C ALA A 330 -4.83 5.49 0.69
N ILE A 331 -3.83 4.59 0.86
CA ILE A 331 -4.07 3.20 1.29
C ILE A 331 -4.69 3.18 2.69
N PHE A 332 -4.16 3.94 3.64
CA PHE A 332 -4.73 4.06 4.98
C PHE A 332 -6.16 4.61 4.95
N ALA A 333 -6.42 5.63 4.14
CA ALA A 333 -7.75 6.20 3.94
C ALA A 333 -8.72 5.16 3.35
N TYR A 334 -8.28 4.36 2.36
CA TYR A 334 -9.07 3.26 1.79
C TYR A 334 -9.47 2.23 2.86
N GLN A 335 -8.52 1.80 3.69
CA GLN A 335 -8.78 0.88 4.78
C GLN A 335 -9.86 1.43 5.75
N LEU A 336 -9.80 2.73 6.09
CA LEU A 336 -10.81 3.38 6.93
C LEU A 336 -12.19 3.38 6.27
N LEU A 337 -12.25 3.67 4.96
CA LEU A 337 -13.52 3.65 4.22
C LEU A 337 -14.14 2.24 4.23
N VAL A 338 -13.36 1.20 4.02
CA VAL A 338 -13.85 -0.20 4.04
C VAL A 338 -14.36 -0.56 5.43
N ARG A 339 -13.61 -0.26 6.50
CA ARG A 339 -14.06 -0.53 7.88
C ARG A 339 -15.28 0.30 8.26
N TYR A 340 -15.34 1.57 7.86
CA TYR A 340 -16.52 2.41 8.07
C TYR A 340 -17.76 1.82 7.38
N ASN A 341 -17.60 1.38 6.12
CA ASN A 341 -18.66 0.74 5.35
C ASN A 341 -19.17 -0.54 6.03
N HIS A 342 -18.25 -1.39 6.48
CA HIS A 342 -18.57 -2.63 7.19
C HIS A 342 -19.35 -2.36 8.48
N ARG A 343 -18.95 -1.35 9.29
CA ARG A 343 -19.66 -0.96 10.51
C ARG A 343 -21.08 -0.44 10.26
N ARG A 344 -21.39 -0.06 9.02
CA ARG A 344 -22.74 0.32 8.58
C ARG A 344 -23.56 -0.86 8.03
N GLY A 345 -23.06 -2.09 8.18
CA GLY A 345 -23.71 -3.31 7.71
C GLY A 345 -23.45 -3.64 6.23
N ASN A 346 -22.58 -2.89 5.53
CA ASN A 346 -22.26 -3.16 4.12
C ASN A 346 -20.94 -3.93 4.03
N GLN A 347 -21.02 -5.21 3.65
CA GLN A 347 -19.86 -6.11 3.58
C GLN A 347 -19.24 -6.23 2.19
N ASN A 348 -19.72 -5.47 1.20
CA ASN A 348 -19.34 -5.62 -0.21
C ASN A 348 -18.06 -4.86 -0.62
N GLY A 349 -17.41 -4.13 0.29
CA GLY A 349 -16.20 -3.35 0.01
C GLY A 349 -16.40 -2.11 -0.90
N GLN A 350 -17.62 -1.84 -1.35
CA GLN A 350 -17.93 -0.70 -2.22
C GLN A 350 -17.93 0.60 -1.42
N VAL A 351 -16.87 1.40 -1.56
CA VAL A 351 -16.65 2.61 -0.75
C VAL A 351 -16.79 3.93 -1.54
N LYS A 352 -17.03 3.86 -2.85
CA LYS A 352 -17.13 5.05 -3.70
C LYS A 352 -18.23 6.01 -3.23
N TRP A 353 -19.38 5.48 -2.83
CA TRP A 353 -20.49 6.30 -2.34
C TRP A 353 -20.12 7.12 -1.09
N ILE A 354 -19.23 6.60 -0.23
CA ILE A 354 -18.72 7.33 0.94
C ILE A 354 -17.85 8.49 0.48
N MET A 355 -16.94 8.24 -0.48
CA MET A 355 -16.09 9.27 -1.07
C MET A 355 -16.90 10.39 -1.73
N ASP A 356 -18.00 10.03 -2.40
CA ASP A 356 -18.88 10.98 -3.07
C ASP A 356 -19.74 11.78 -2.07
N CYS A 357 -19.92 11.27 -0.84
CA CYS A 357 -20.57 11.97 0.27
C CYS A 357 -19.62 12.87 1.07
N LEU A 358 -18.32 12.71 0.92
CA LEU A 358 -17.30 13.52 1.61
C LEU A 358 -17.10 14.86 0.92
#